data_1400310d4ac32162c9ccd49b6a5933b1
#
_entry.id   1400310d4ac32162c9ccd49b6a5933b1
#
_cell.length_a   1.000
_cell.length_b   1.000
_cell.length_c   1.000
_cell.angle_alpha   90.00
_cell.angle_beta   90.00
_cell.angle_gamma   90.00
#
_symmetry.space_group_name_H-M   'P 1'
#
loop_
_entity.id
_entity.type
_entity.pdbx_description
1 polymer ?
#
loop_
_entity_poly.entity_id
_entity_poly.type
_entity_poly.pdbx_seq_one_letter_code
_entity_poly.pdbx_strand_id
1 'polypeptide(L)'
;MARHAVDFWLTGEDLGLPQNRITLNAKNEIQLHFEFTNQEPINRLRQKLQSMLEHLDLHPHLIPNNLYMGKHIPIAGVGHQSGTCRFGTDPKSSVLDLNCKAHELDNLYIVDTSFFPSIGAVNPSLTAIANALRVGDHLIQRLQ
;
A
#
# COMPACT_ATOMS: atom_id res chain seq x y z
N MET A 1 -12.99 -29.75 -4.15
CA MET A 1 -12.70 -28.58 -3.30
C MET A 1 -13.45 -27.31 -3.75
N ALA A 2 -13.39 -26.90 -4.98
CA ALA A 2 -13.98 -25.61 -5.45
C ALA A 2 -15.48 -25.39 -5.15
N ARG A 3 -16.30 -26.43 -4.94
CA ARG A 3 -17.74 -26.30 -4.65
C ARG A 3 -18.08 -26.07 -3.17
N HIS A 4 -17.09 -26.14 -2.26
CA HIS A 4 -17.29 -26.08 -0.81
C HIS A 4 -16.23 -25.21 -0.11
N ALA A 5 -15.55 -24.34 -0.86
CA ALA A 5 -14.59 -23.41 -0.32
C ALA A 5 -15.04 -21.97 -0.53
N VAL A 6 -14.80 -21.13 0.44
CA VAL A 6 -14.96 -19.67 0.37
C VAL A 6 -13.59 -19.06 0.57
N ASP A 7 -13.15 -18.23 -0.37
CA ASP A 7 -11.88 -17.53 -0.30
C ASP A 7 -12.04 -16.20 0.45
N PHE A 8 -11.15 -15.95 1.40
CA PHE A 8 -11.05 -14.69 2.12
C PHE A 8 -9.74 -13.98 1.75
N TRP A 9 -9.86 -12.71 1.38
CA TRP A 9 -8.71 -11.82 1.20
C TRP A 9 -8.58 -10.97 2.46
N LEU A 10 -7.46 -11.15 3.16
CA LEU A 10 -7.14 -10.37 4.34
C LEU A 10 -6.20 -9.24 3.95
N THR A 11 -6.64 -8.01 4.16
CA THR A 11 -5.88 -6.81 3.87
C THR A 11 -5.64 -6.06 5.18
N GLY A 12 -4.41 -5.65 5.43
CA GLY A 12 -4.03 -4.84 6.58
C GLY A 12 -3.35 -3.56 6.14
N GLU A 13 -3.33 -2.57 7.02
CA GLU A 13 -2.51 -1.39 6.83
C GLU A 13 -1.02 -1.77 6.84
N ASP A 14 -0.24 -1.16 5.95
CA ASP A 14 1.21 -1.29 5.92
C ASP A 14 1.87 0.09 5.97
N LEU A 15 2.95 0.19 6.74
CA LEU A 15 3.73 1.41 6.92
C LEU A 15 4.95 1.37 5.99
N GLY A 16 5.23 2.49 5.35
CA GLY A 16 6.42 2.64 4.54
C GLY A 16 7.70 2.61 5.39
N LEU A 17 8.61 1.71 5.05
CA LEU A 17 9.92 1.62 5.68
C LEU A 17 11.01 2.16 4.75
N PRO A 18 12.03 2.88 5.26
CA PRO A 18 13.11 3.47 4.44
C PRO A 18 13.90 2.45 3.61
N GLN A 19 13.99 1.20 4.07
CA GLN A 19 14.68 0.11 3.35
C GLN A 19 13.84 -0.43 2.18
N ASN A 20 12.49 -0.31 2.23
CA ASN A 20 11.59 -0.66 1.14
C ASN A 20 11.55 0.49 0.14
N ARG A 21 12.43 0.46 -0.86
CA ARG A 21 12.63 1.58 -1.78
C ARG A 21 13.07 1.12 -3.17
N ILE A 22 12.97 2.04 -4.10
CA ILE A 22 13.53 1.91 -5.43
C ILE A 22 14.86 2.66 -5.47
N THR A 23 15.88 2.03 -6.03
CA THR A 23 17.20 2.63 -6.28
C THR A 23 17.64 2.40 -7.73
N LEU A 24 18.67 3.09 -8.15
CA LEU A 24 19.36 2.82 -9.41
C LEU A 24 20.70 2.13 -9.10
N ASN A 25 21.05 1.12 -9.88
CA ASN A 25 22.39 0.52 -9.83
C ASN A 25 23.41 1.35 -10.63
N ALA A 26 24.67 0.91 -10.65
CA ALA A 26 25.74 1.57 -11.38
C ALA A 26 25.52 1.65 -12.91
N LYS A 27 24.56 0.89 -13.45
CA LYS A 27 24.17 0.91 -14.88
C LYS A 27 22.88 1.71 -15.13
N ASN A 28 22.38 2.47 -14.13
CA ASN A 28 21.10 3.18 -14.16
C ASN A 28 19.87 2.27 -14.35
N GLU A 29 19.96 0.99 -13.96
CA GLU A 29 18.81 0.08 -13.98
C GLU A 29 18.06 0.18 -12.66
N ILE A 30 16.72 0.16 -12.74
CA ILE A 30 15.83 0.21 -11.57
C ILE A 30 16.01 -1.06 -10.73
N GLN A 31 16.26 -0.88 -9.43
CA GLN A 31 16.31 -1.95 -8.43
C GLN A 31 15.24 -1.72 -7.38
N LEU A 32 14.42 -2.74 -7.14
CA LEU A 32 13.46 -2.77 -6.07
C LEU A 32 14.07 -3.48 -4.86
N HIS A 33 14.13 -2.78 -3.73
CA HIS A 33 14.43 -3.36 -2.42
C HIS A 33 13.12 -3.51 -1.67
N PHE A 34 12.77 -4.75 -1.34
CA PHE A 34 11.53 -5.04 -0.64
C PHE A 34 11.74 -6.13 0.40
N GLU A 35 11.32 -5.81 1.61
CA GLU A 35 11.28 -6.72 2.74
C GLU A 35 9.85 -6.75 3.29
N PHE A 36 9.29 -7.95 3.43
CA PHE A 36 7.95 -8.11 3.98
C PHE A 36 7.98 -7.99 5.50
N THR A 37 7.29 -7.01 6.04
CA THR A 37 7.37 -6.64 7.47
C THR A 37 6.05 -6.78 8.21
N ASN A 38 4.94 -7.02 7.52
CA ASN A 38 3.59 -6.97 8.09
C ASN A 38 3.07 -8.35 8.57
N GLN A 39 3.96 -9.28 8.94
CA GLN A 39 3.58 -10.66 9.30
C GLN A 39 2.72 -10.73 10.56
N GLU A 40 3.06 -9.95 11.59
CA GLU A 40 2.35 -9.99 12.87
C GLU A 40 0.91 -9.45 12.75
N PRO A 41 0.64 -8.27 12.17
CA PRO A 41 -0.71 -7.81 11.88
C PRO A 41 -1.55 -8.81 11.06
N ILE A 42 -0.97 -9.45 10.04
CA ILE A 42 -1.66 -10.47 9.23
C ILE A 42 -2.02 -11.71 10.07
N ASN A 43 -1.13 -12.14 10.96
CA ASN A 43 -1.42 -13.26 11.86
C ASN A 43 -2.58 -12.94 12.82
N ARG A 44 -2.61 -11.74 13.40
CA ARG A 44 -3.74 -11.28 14.24
C ARG A 44 -5.04 -11.20 13.47
N LEU A 45 -5.00 -10.68 12.25
CA LEU A 45 -6.17 -10.60 11.39
C LEU A 45 -6.72 -11.99 11.04
N ARG A 46 -5.84 -12.95 10.77
CA ARG A 46 -6.21 -14.34 10.55
C ARG A 46 -6.87 -14.98 11.78
N GLN A 47 -6.31 -14.78 12.96
CA GLN A 47 -6.90 -15.27 14.23
C GLN A 47 -8.28 -14.63 14.47
N LYS A 48 -8.41 -13.33 14.19
CA LYS A 48 -9.70 -12.64 14.31
C LYS A 48 -10.76 -13.20 13.35
N LEU A 49 -10.38 -13.44 12.09
CA LEU A 49 -11.27 -14.08 11.11
C LEU A 49 -11.73 -15.45 11.61
N GLN A 50 -10.78 -16.28 12.09
CA GLN A 50 -11.11 -17.61 12.61
C GLN A 50 -12.13 -17.52 13.76
N SER A 51 -11.90 -16.67 14.75
CA SER A 51 -12.82 -16.45 15.87
C SER A 51 -14.20 -15.97 15.42
N MET A 52 -14.25 -15.10 14.40
CA MET A 52 -15.54 -14.63 13.86
C MET A 52 -16.30 -15.75 13.16
N LEU A 53 -15.62 -16.60 12.40
CA LEU A 53 -16.24 -17.73 11.71
C LEU A 53 -16.76 -18.78 12.71
N GLU A 54 -16.00 -19.07 13.77
CA GLU A 54 -16.42 -19.95 14.87
C GLU A 54 -17.67 -19.39 15.59
N HIS A 55 -17.72 -18.07 15.82
CA HIS A 55 -18.90 -17.43 16.43
C HIS A 55 -20.17 -17.53 15.55
N LEU A 56 -20.00 -17.65 14.25
CA LEU A 56 -21.10 -17.86 13.29
C LEU A 56 -21.46 -19.35 13.10
N ASP A 57 -20.95 -20.23 13.96
CA ASP A 57 -21.11 -21.70 13.87
C ASP A 57 -20.59 -22.28 12.54
N LEU A 58 -19.63 -21.58 11.95
CA LEU A 58 -18.87 -22.07 10.80
C LEU A 58 -17.61 -22.77 11.34
N HIS A 59 -17.35 -23.98 10.89
CA HIS A 59 -16.13 -24.74 11.28
C HIS A 59 -14.99 -24.47 10.28
N PRO A 60 -14.20 -23.39 10.45
CA PRO A 60 -13.26 -22.97 9.43
C PRO A 60 -12.01 -23.86 9.41
N HIS A 61 -11.77 -24.49 8.30
CA HIS A 61 -10.47 -25.05 7.96
C HIS A 61 -9.73 -24.04 7.10
N LEU A 62 -8.99 -23.11 7.73
CA LEU A 62 -8.23 -22.08 7.03
C LEU A 62 -6.97 -22.69 6.43
N ILE A 63 -6.98 -22.90 5.13
CA ILE A 63 -5.84 -23.38 4.37
C ILE A 63 -5.08 -22.17 3.81
N PRO A 64 -3.81 -21.91 4.21
CA PRO A 64 -3.02 -20.83 3.65
C PRO A 64 -2.81 -20.98 2.13
N ASN A 65 -2.88 -19.88 1.38
CA ASN A 65 -2.72 -19.90 -0.07
C ASN A 65 -1.39 -20.51 -0.54
N ASN A 66 -0.32 -20.33 0.21
CA ASN A 66 0.98 -20.92 -0.11
C ASN A 66 0.97 -22.46 -0.09
N LEU A 67 0.15 -23.08 0.76
CA LEU A 67 -0.05 -24.55 0.77
C LEU A 67 -0.95 -25.00 -0.40
N TYR A 68 -1.96 -24.19 -0.73
CA TYR A 68 -2.93 -24.51 -1.77
C TYR A 68 -2.40 -24.22 -3.18
N MET A 69 -1.75 -23.07 -3.38
CA MET A 69 -1.24 -22.62 -4.68
C MET A 69 0.26 -22.89 -4.86
N GLY A 70 0.96 -23.32 -3.80
CA GLY A 70 2.41 -23.51 -3.82
C GLY A 70 3.23 -22.24 -4.01
N LYS A 71 2.58 -21.05 -3.93
CA LYS A 71 3.21 -19.74 -4.21
C LYS A 71 2.65 -18.66 -3.27
N HIS A 72 3.51 -17.75 -2.87
CA HIS A 72 3.08 -16.46 -2.33
C HIS A 72 2.62 -15.55 -3.47
N ILE A 73 1.65 -14.66 -3.20
CA ILE A 73 1.29 -13.60 -4.14
C ILE A 73 2.50 -12.65 -4.23
N PRO A 74 3.14 -12.52 -5.41
CA PRO A 74 4.26 -11.60 -5.56
C PRO A 74 3.78 -10.15 -5.47
N ILE A 75 4.67 -9.20 -5.17
CA ILE A 75 4.35 -7.76 -5.18
C ILE A 75 3.66 -7.34 -6.47
N ALA A 76 4.12 -7.83 -7.61
CA ALA A 76 3.51 -7.55 -8.91
C ALA A 76 2.05 -8.04 -9.05
N GLY A 77 1.59 -8.93 -8.18
CA GLY A 77 0.21 -9.40 -8.13
C GLY A 77 -0.72 -8.58 -7.24
N VAL A 78 -0.20 -7.53 -6.60
CA VAL A 78 -0.96 -6.64 -5.71
C VAL A 78 -0.99 -5.24 -6.31
N GLY A 79 -2.18 -4.66 -6.49
CA GLY A 79 -2.36 -3.32 -7.09
C GLY A 79 -2.31 -2.16 -6.09
N HIS A 80 -1.82 -2.36 -4.88
CA HIS A 80 -1.85 -1.36 -3.80
C HIS A 80 -0.45 -0.85 -3.42
N GLN A 81 0.50 -0.86 -4.35
CA GLN A 81 1.81 -0.25 -4.11
C GLN A 81 1.66 1.25 -3.85
N SER A 82 2.34 1.75 -2.82
CA SER A 82 2.23 3.13 -2.40
C SER A 82 3.45 3.58 -1.57
N GLY A 83 3.55 4.86 -1.26
CA GLY A 83 4.48 5.38 -0.27
C GLY A 83 5.91 5.62 -0.77
N THR A 84 6.20 5.52 -2.06
CA THR A 84 7.54 5.80 -2.61
C THR A 84 7.86 7.29 -2.68
N CYS A 85 6.83 8.16 -2.75
CA CYS A 85 6.96 9.61 -2.77
C CYS A 85 6.07 10.24 -1.70
N ARG A 86 6.23 9.82 -0.45
CA ARG A 86 5.37 10.25 0.66
C ARG A 86 5.35 11.77 0.81
N PHE A 87 4.16 12.33 1.11
CA PHE A 87 4.02 13.73 1.46
C PHE A 87 4.22 13.95 2.97
N GLY A 88 4.63 15.16 3.32
CA GLY A 88 4.86 15.56 4.71
C GLY A 88 5.43 16.97 4.81
N THR A 89 5.60 17.44 6.02
CA THR A 89 6.09 18.81 6.29
C THR A 89 7.61 18.92 6.30
N ASP A 90 8.31 17.81 6.56
CA ASP A 90 9.78 17.79 6.69
C ASP A 90 10.42 17.20 5.42
N PRO A 91 11.18 18.00 4.65
CA PRO A 91 11.86 17.55 3.44
C PRO A 91 12.95 16.48 3.69
N LYS A 92 13.37 16.27 4.94
CA LYS A 92 14.31 15.19 5.28
C LYS A 92 13.65 13.82 5.36
N SER A 93 12.34 13.77 5.57
CA SER A 93 11.57 12.53 5.76
C SER A 93 10.45 12.33 4.74
N SER A 94 10.17 13.32 3.89
CA SER A 94 9.16 13.26 2.84
C SER A 94 9.70 13.82 1.50
N VAL A 95 9.22 13.26 0.40
CA VAL A 95 9.56 13.72 -0.95
C VAL A 95 8.72 14.92 -1.36
N LEU A 96 7.44 14.91 -0.93
CA LEU A 96 6.44 15.90 -1.28
C LEU A 96 6.04 16.72 -0.06
N ASP A 97 5.65 17.97 -0.28
CA ASP A 97 4.95 18.78 0.71
C ASP A 97 3.47 18.34 0.85
N LEU A 98 2.72 19.00 1.73
CA LEU A 98 1.31 18.65 1.98
C LEU A 98 0.38 18.91 0.77
N ASN A 99 0.84 19.67 -0.21
CA ASN A 99 0.14 19.88 -1.48
C ASN A 99 0.61 18.93 -2.59
N CYS A 100 1.37 17.89 -2.21
CA CYS A 100 1.94 16.92 -3.15
C CYS A 100 2.90 17.50 -4.17
N LYS A 101 3.49 18.69 -3.88
CA LYS A 101 4.58 19.28 -4.65
C LYS A 101 5.90 18.73 -4.15
N ALA A 102 6.81 18.37 -5.03
CA ALA A 102 8.16 17.97 -4.65
C ALA A 102 8.84 19.10 -3.87
N HIS A 103 9.50 18.77 -2.74
CA HIS A 103 10.20 19.77 -1.93
C HIS A 103 11.34 20.47 -2.70
N GLU A 104 12.01 19.72 -3.57
CA GLU A 104 13.18 20.19 -4.30
C GLU A 104 12.86 20.81 -5.67
N LEU A 105 11.61 20.68 -6.16
CA LEU A 105 11.21 21.14 -7.49
C LEU A 105 9.92 21.95 -7.41
N ASP A 106 9.93 23.12 -8.04
CA ASP A 106 8.79 24.04 -7.97
C ASP A 106 7.63 23.69 -8.92
N ASN A 107 7.87 22.86 -9.91
CA ASN A 107 6.93 22.54 -10.99
C ASN A 107 6.56 21.05 -11.07
N LEU A 108 6.89 20.25 -10.05
CA LEU A 108 6.56 18.83 -10.01
C LEU A 108 5.57 18.51 -8.91
N TYR A 109 4.46 17.89 -9.29
CA TYR A 109 3.42 17.36 -8.40
C TYR A 109 3.21 15.88 -8.67
N ILE A 110 2.99 15.08 -7.62
CA ILE A 110 2.71 13.65 -7.71
C ILE A 110 1.43 13.36 -6.95
N VAL A 111 0.41 12.86 -7.67
CA VAL A 111 -0.95 12.70 -7.13
C VAL A 111 -1.48 11.25 -7.20
N ASP A 112 -0.64 10.31 -7.61
CA ASP A 112 -0.95 8.88 -7.56
C ASP A 112 -0.77 8.31 -6.14
N THR A 113 -0.95 7.01 -5.95
CA THR A 113 -0.87 6.37 -4.62
C THR A 113 0.51 6.42 -3.96
N SER A 114 1.56 6.84 -4.66
CA SER A 114 2.91 6.96 -4.09
C SER A 114 3.03 8.04 -3.01
N PHE A 115 2.08 9.00 -2.96
CA PHE A 115 2.06 10.04 -1.92
C PHE A 115 1.69 9.53 -0.52
N PHE A 116 1.02 8.37 -0.42
CA PHE A 116 0.53 7.86 0.87
C PHE A 116 1.65 7.64 1.89
N PRO A 117 1.53 8.15 3.14
CA PRO A 117 2.46 7.81 4.22
C PRO A 117 2.27 6.37 4.74
N SER A 118 1.08 5.81 4.59
CA SER A 118 0.77 4.40 4.82
C SER A 118 -0.33 3.95 3.87
N ILE A 119 -0.33 2.68 3.50
CA ILE A 119 -1.43 2.11 2.72
C ILE A 119 -2.50 1.54 3.66
N GLY A 120 -3.73 2.01 3.50
CA GLY A 120 -4.86 1.53 4.28
C GLY A 120 -5.31 0.11 3.91
N ALA A 121 -6.15 -0.48 4.75
CA ALA A 121 -6.70 -1.82 4.56
C ALA A 121 -7.79 -1.92 3.47
N VAL A 122 -8.09 -0.82 2.78
CA VAL A 122 -9.11 -0.73 1.72
C VAL A 122 -8.53 -0.23 0.41
N ASN A 123 -9.28 -0.40 -0.68
CA ASN A 123 -8.83 0.05 -2.02
C ASN A 123 -8.55 1.55 -2.04
N PRO A 124 -7.38 2.00 -2.53
CA PRO A 124 -6.91 3.39 -2.38
C PRO A 124 -7.42 4.36 -3.44
N SER A 125 -8.05 3.89 -4.52
CA SER A 125 -8.37 4.72 -5.71
C SER A 125 -9.23 5.93 -5.38
N LEU A 126 -10.25 5.79 -4.53
CA LEU A 126 -11.12 6.91 -4.15
C LEU A 126 -10.34 8.01 -3.43
N THR A 127 -9.45 7.63 -2.51
CA THR A 127 -8.59 8.58 -1.79
C THR A 127 -7.59 9.26 -2.74
N ALA A 128 -7.00 8.50 -3.67
CA ALA A 128 -6.10 9.05 -4.67
C ALA A 128 -6.79 10.09 -5.56
N ILE A 129 -8.02 9.80 -6.05
CA ILE A 129 -8.81 10.73 -6.85
C ILE A 129 -9.18 11.98 -6.04
N ALA A 130 -9.65 11.82 -4.81
CA ALA A 130 -9.98 12.97 -3.94
C ALA A 130 -8.76 13.85 -3.67
N ASN A 131 -7.58 13.26 -3.45
CA ASN A 131 -6.35 14.03 -3.30
C ASN A 131 -5.95 14.75 -4.60
N ALA A 132 -6.09 14.10 -5.76
CA ALA A 132 -5.79 14.73 -7.06
C ALA A 132 -6.67 15.97 -7.31
N LEU A 133 -7.96 15.91 -6.97
CA LEU A 133 -8.86 17.06 -7.04
C LEU A 133 -8.41 18.18 -6.10
N ARG A 134 -8.08 17.86 -4.84
CA ARG A 134 -7.55 18.84 -3.86
C ARG A 134 -6.29 19.53 -4.37
N VAL A 135 -5.36 18.77 -4.97
CA VAL A 135 -4.13 19.34 -5.57
C VAL A 135 -4.47 20.20 -6.79
N GLY A 136 -5.45 19.79 -7.58
CA GLY A 136 -5.95 20.62 -8.71
C GLY A 136 -6.47 21.98 -8.25
N ASP A 137 -7.27 22.04 -7.19
CA ASP A 137 -7.75 23.30 -6.61
C ASP A 137 -6.59 24.17 -6.09
N HIS A 138 -5.59 23.56 -5.44
CA HIS A 138 -4.38 24.26 -5.03
C HIS A 138 -3.59 24.83 -6.22
N LEU A 139 -3.47 24.09 -7.31
CA LEU A 139 -2.79 24.56 -8.52
C LEU A 139 -3.50 25.75 -9.17
N ILE A 140 -4.83 25.73 -9.23
CA ILE A 140 -5.61 26.86 -9.74
C ILE A 140 -5.33 28.12 -8.91
N GLN A 141 -5.32 28.02 -7.58
CA GLN A 141 -5.01 29.15 -6.69
C GLN A 141 -3.56 29.65 -6.84
N ARG A 142 -2.62 28.76 -7.08
CA ARG A 142 -1.20 29.09 -7.22
C ARG A 142 -0.88 29.79 -8.55
N LEU A 143 -1.62 29.50 -9.61
CA LEU A 143 -1.36 29.98 -10.97
C LEU A 143 -2.17 31.26 -11.32
N GLN A 144 -3.05 31.71 -10.44
CA GLN A 144 -3.71 33.02 -10.53
C GLN A 144 -2.82 34.13 -9.97
#